data_3deeed0aad8dc46f41027bb47a75560d
#
_entry.id   3deeed0aad8dc46f41027bb47a75560d
#
_cell.length_a   1.000
_cell.length_b   1.000
_cell.length_c   1.000
_cell.angle_alpha   90.00
_cell.angle_beta   90.00
_cell.angle_gamma   90.00
#
_symmetry.space_group_name_H-M   'P 1'
#
loop_
_entity.id
_entity.type
_entity.pdbx_description
1 polymer ?
#
loop_
_entity_poly.entity_id
_entity_poly.type
_entity_poly.pdbx_seq_one_letter_code
_entity_poly.pdbx_strand_id
1 'polypeptide(L)'
;LDEKVTTLTPWLVRERCWLTVWSSEELLSRTDRKDHQTRVRKLAEHAPPARFAQDPWRWTLSALKIRHDALLDTLEQALTHDSDGLLIRLMDIHEVGREIRRQLERNSTPAVWQPHLPEDARPAGWRQGGDTSVFHAPSLNLQLFTTQPETHGSLIQAGELWHGMVAITLPPQNLRTFNQLVRDVPRAIPWRIRMDLMPDGMKALGVKKTLLTYSSFIPPLRPMYDSVMMLNDINKHDPVCIMTIVATTWGNSREVCTRNQALLKSALEGWGVCGTTTTFGDPRRAWVNTVLAASHSSGPIPLYPPLSHALSLFPLNRAGSVWRGQGNLMMHTEDGSAWEVALASSQQNKHTELTPGAPGLGKSVLINALSEIQIASAQKNLPFIAYIDKGFSAQGLVQLIRDSLPEQRKDEAVGIILSNDPDHTRNLFDVMYGARKPVTPEKNFMVSVLCALCVDTGTGQPCNPGDTRQIISSLVDLAFREYGENNPRLYRAGTEPLVDLALEESGIAEQHDAGWWNAATWFEIRDMLHIAGNIPAAQRAHYQAMPLLAEMSALLGQPSIRDVFGTVQRDNSEERLLDYIRRALDQGHSDYPMMSGCTRFMLSPDTRVVAVDLNNVAGDKTPAGRLRTGIMYLLAG
;
A
#
# COMPACT_ATOMS: atom_id res chain seq x y z
N LEU A 1 13.96 22.20 4.03
CA LEU A 1 12.74 21.86 3.26
C LEU A 1 12.70 22.66 1.96
N ASP A 2 12.94 23.98 1.99
CA ASP A 2 12.91 24.86 0.80
C ASP A 2 13.95 24.48 -0.25
N GLU A 3 15.16 24.07 0.16
CA GLU A 3 16.20 23.59 -0.74
C GLU A 3 15.79 22.32 -1.48
N LYS A 4 15.19 21.34 -0.77
CA LYS A 4 14.66 20.12 -1.39
C LYS A 4 13.48 20.39 -2.32
N VAL A 5 12.58 21.30 -1.95
CA VAL A 5 11.47 21.70 -2.80
C VAL A 5 11.99 22.35 -4.09
N THR A 6 12.95 23.26 -4.00
CA THR A 6 13.56 23.90 -5.17
C THR A 6 14.25 22.89 -6.10
N THR A 7 14.96 21.92 -5.52
CA THR A 7 15.66 20.89 -6.28
C THR A 7 14.71 19.90 -6.96
N LEU A 8 13.59 19.55 -6.32
CA LEU A 8 12.64 18.56 -6.83
C LEU A 8 11.60 19.17 -7.78
N THR A 9 11.27 20.45 -7.64
CA THR A 9 10.25 21.13 -8.46
C THR A 9 10.41 20.93 -9.97
N PRO A 10 11.61 20.97 -10.57
CA PRO A 10 11.78 20.71 -12.00
C PRO A 10 11.42 19.28 -12.45
N TRP A 11 11.41 18.35 -11.50
CA TRP A 11 11.13 16.91 -11.74
C TRP A 11 9.68 16.52 -11.45
N LEU A 12 8.91 17.43 -10.86
CA LEU A 12 7.52 17.17 -10.51
C LEU A 12 6.60 17.55 -11.67
N VAL A 13 5.65 16.68 -11.98
CA VAL A 13 4.56 16.95 -12.92
C VAL A 13 3.24 16.93 -12.16
N ARG A 14 2.34 17.85 -12.53
CA ARG A 14 0.99 17.87 -12.00
C ARG A 14 0.05 17.21 -12.99
N GLU A 15 -0.57 16.13 -12.58
CA GLU A 15 -1.64 15.49 -13.31
C GLU A 15 -3.00 15.99 -12.85
N ARG A 16 -3.95 16.02 -13.79
CA ARG A 16 -5.35 16.29 -13.52
C ARG A 16 -6.18 15.35 -14.37
N CYS A 17 -7.15 14.70 -13.76
CA CYS A 17 -8.11 13.85 -14.43
C CYS A 17 -9.51 14.49 -14.30
N TRP A 18 -10.22 14.59 -15.40
CA TRP A 18 -11.59 15.08 -15.43
C TRP A 18 -12.48 14.03 -16.09
N LEU A 19 -13.60 13.75 -15.47
CA LEU A 19 -14.66 12.95 -16.04
C LEU A 19 -15.80 13.90 -16.46
N THR A 20 -16.17 13.88 -17.74
CA THR A 20 -17.29 14.64 -18.28
C THR A 20 -18.38 13.68 -18.70
N VAL A 21 -19.58 13.88 -18.16
CA VAL A 21 -20.75 13.07 -18.50
C VAL A 21 -21.68 13.91 -19.38
N TRP A 22 -22.00 13.37 -20.54
CA TRP A 22 -22.90 14.00 -21.49
C TRP A 22 -24.25 13.27 -21.53
N SER A 23 -25.32 14.00 -21.43
CA SER A 23 -26.67 13.47 -21.61
C SER A 23 -27.32 14.02 -22.89
N SER A 24 -28.06 13.17 -23.52
CA SER A 24 -28.86 13.53 -24.72
C SER A 24 -30.33 13.14 -24.53
N GLU A 25 -31.18 13.50 -25.49
CA GLU A 25 -32.57 13.06 -25.51
C GLU A 25 -32.74 11.54 -25.41
N GLU A 26 -31.69 10.77 -25.68
CA GLU A 26 -31.75 9.31 -25.62
C GLU A 26 -31.94 8.78 -24.19
N LEU A 27 -31.66 9.58 -23.18
CA LEU A 27 -31.98 9.28 -21.78
C LEU A 27 -33.48 9.38 -21.48
N LEU A 28 -34.25 10.08 -22.31
CA LEU A 28 -35.69 10.20 -22.13
C LEU A 28 -36.39 8.93 -22.58
N SER A 29 -37.47 8.56 -21.91
CA SER A 29 -38.36 7.50 -22.39
C SER A 29 -38.96 7.83 -23.77
N ARG A 30 -39.45 6.81 -24.47
CA ARG A 30 -40.13 7.05 -25.77
C ARG A 30 -41.31 8.03 -25.65
N THR A 31 -42.03 7.97 -24.54
CA THR A 31 -43.17 8.85 -24.24
C THR A 31 -42.68 10.26 -23.98
N ASP A 32 -41.70 10.45 -23.08
CA ASP A 32 -41.16 11.76 -22.77
C ASP A 32 -40.54 12.43 -24.01
N ARG A 33 -39.90 11.65 -24.88
CA ARG A 33 -39.27 12.11 -26.11
C ARG A 33 -40.35 12.61 -27.12
N LYS A 34 -41.47 11.89 -27.24
CA LYS A 34 -42.57 12.29 -28.08
C LYS A 34 -43.27 13.56 -27.57
N ASP A 35 -43.46 13.65 -26.27
CA ASP A 35 -44.04 14.83 -25.63
C ASP A 35 -43.11 16.04 -25.76
N HIS A 36 -41.82 15.83 -25.60
CA HIS A 36 -40.79 16.85 -25.85
C HIS A 36 -40.87 17.36 -27.30
N GLN A 37 -40.82 16.48 -28.28
CA GLN A 37 -40.92 16.86 -29.70
C GLN A 37 -42.22 17.61 -30.03
N THR A 38 -43.31 17.22 -29.41
CA THR A 38 -44.63 17.89 -29.59
C THR A 38 -44.60 19.29 -28.98
N ARG A 39 -44.02 19.46 -27.80
CA ARG A 39 -43.85 20.79 -27.18
C ARG A 39 -42.92 21.70 -27.99
N VAL A 40 -41.78 21.17 -28.45
CA VAL A 40 -40.84 21.90 -29.31
C VAL A 40 -41.54 22.39 -30.59
N ARG A 41 -42.34 21.55 -31.26
CA ARG A 41 -43.12 21.98 -32.44
C ARG A 41 -44.11 23.08 -32.12
N LYS A 42 -44.89 22.96 -31.05
CA LYS A 42 -45.85 23.99 -30.63
C LYS A 42 -45.17 25.32 -30.29
N LEU A 43 -44.02 25.28 -29.65
CA LEU A 43 -43.23 26.47 -29.32
C LEU A 43 -42.65 27.11 -30.60
N ALA A 44 -42.16 26.32 -31.54
CA ALA A 44 -41.63 26.81 -32.81
C ALA A 44 -42.71 27.48 -33.67
N GLU A 45 -43.97 27.02 -33.59
CA GLU A 45 -45.12 27.64 -34.29
C GLU A 45 -45.51 29.01 -33.69
N HIS A 46 -45.22 29.26 -32.39
CA HIS A 46 -45.61 30.48 -31.66
C HIS A 46 -44.43 31.38 -31.29
N ALA A 47 -43.20 30.97 -31.58
CA ALA A 47 -42.04 31.77 -31.25
C ALA A 47 -41.93 33.00 -32.17
N PRO A 48 -41.68 34.19 -31.64
CA PRO A 48 -41.41 35.36 -32.47
C PRO A 48 -40.12 35.11 -33.30
N PRO A 49 -40.03 35.68 -34.50
CA PRO A 49 -38.91 35.44 -35.43
C PRO A 49 -37.60 36.13 -34.99
N ALA A 50 -37.42 36.38 -33.73
CA ALA A 50 -36.22 36.96 -33.19
C ALA A 50 -35.08 35.93 -33.14
N ARG A 51 -33.91 36.29 -33.63
CA ARG A 51 -32.68 35.47 -33.68
C ARG A 51 -32.27 34.82 -32.33
N PHE A 52 -32.77 35.35 -31.22
CA PHE A 52 -32.46 34.87 -29.86
C PHE A 52 -33.41 33.79 -29.33
N ALA A 53 -34.55 33.56 -29.99
CA ALA A 53 -35.56 32.56 -29.60
C ALA A 53 -35.45 31.26 -30.41
N GLN A 54 -34.42 31.10 -31.20
CA GLN A 54 -34.29 29.96 -32.13
C GLN A 54 -33.78 28.66 -31.47
N ASP A 55 -33.51 28.67 -30.16
CA ASP A 55 -33.08 27.45 -29.49
C ASP A 55 -34.25 26.85 -28.66
N PRO A 56 -35.07 25.97 -29.24
CA PRO A 56 -36.21 25.39 -28.55
C PRO A 56 -35.81 24.50 -27.35
N TRP A 57 -34.53 24.20 -27.20
CA TRP A 57 -33.97 23.38 -26.13
C TRP A 57 -34.08 24.01 -24.76
N ARG A 58 -34.10 25.34 -24.66
CA ARG A 58 -34.14 26.07 -23.39
C ARG A 58 -35.39 25.79 -22.55
N TRP A 59 -36.48 25.36 -23.15
CA TRP A 59 -37.80 25.22 -22.50
C TRP A 59 -38.10 23.81 -21.98
N THR A 60 -37.26 22.83 -22.29
CA THR A 60 -37.51 21.41 -21.98
C THR A 60 -36.38 20.73 -21.23
N LEU A 61 -35.42 21.52 -20.78
CA LEU A 61 -34.24 21.04 -20.04
C LEU A 61 -34.57 20.40 -18.69
N SER A 62 -35.72 20.74 -18.06
CA SER A 62 -36.04 20.24 -16.72
C SER A 62 -36.16 18.71 -16.64
N ALA A 63 -36.84 18.08 -17.61
CA ALA A 63 -36.96 16.62 -17.62
C ALA A 63 -35.63 15.93 -17.93
N LEU A 64 -34.84 16.49 -18.84
CA LEU A 64 -33.49 15.99 -19.14
C LEU A 64 -32.57 16.21 -17.98
N LYS A 65 -32.66 17.36 -17.29
CA LYS A 65 -31.87 17.66 -16.09
C LYS A 65 -32.10 16.63 -14.97
N ILE A 66 -33.36 16.31 -14.66
CA ILE A 66 -33.68 15.30 -13.63
C ILE A 66 -33.03 13.95 -13.96
N ARG A 67 -33.07 13.55 -15.25
CA ARG A 67 -32.42 12.30 -15.69
C ARG A 67 -30.90 12.37 -15.62
N HIS A 68 -30.34 13.52 -15.97
CA HIS A 68 -28.92 13.78 -15.90
C HIS A 68 -28.43 13.75 -14.46
N ASP A 69 -29.12 14.43 -13.55
CA ASP A 69 -28.76 14.47 -12.14
C ASP A 69 -28.81 13.05 -11.53
N ALA A 70 -29.87 12.27 -11.83
CA ALA A 70 -29.97 10.88 -11.40
C ALA A 70 -28.84 9.98 -11.97
N LEU A 71 -28.39 10.22 -13.18
CA LEU A 71 -27.25 9.53 -13.79
C LEU A 71 -25.95 9.90 -13.06
N LEU A 72 -25.74 11.19 -12.77
CA LEU A 72 -24.57 11.66 -12.02
C LEU A 72 -24.53 11.05 -10.62
N ASP A 73 -25.65 11.06 -9.89
CA ASP A 73 -25.74 10.46 -8.55
C ASP A 73 -25.39 8.96 -8.60
N THR A 74 -25.92 8.25 -9.61
CA THR A 74 -25.63 6.83 -9.79
C THR A 74 -24.14 6.57 -10.08
N LEU A 75 -23.54 7.40 -10.94
CA LEU A 75 -22.10 7.30 -11.26
C LEU A 75 -21.23 7.67 -10.05
N GLU A 76 -21.59 8.73 -9.33
CA GLU A 76 -20.88 9.13 -8.11
C GLU A 76 -20.91 8.00 -7.09
N GLN A 77 -22.07 7.43 -6.81
CA GLN A 77 -22.20 6.28 -5.93
C GLN A 77 -21.39 5.08 -6.40
N ALA A 78 -21.50 4.72 -7.68
CA ALA A 78 -20.79 3.56 -8.23
C ALA A 78 -19.24 3.72 -8.19
N LEU A 79 -18.75 4.95 -8.34
CA LEU A 79 -17.31 5.23 -8.38
C LEU A 79 -16.69 5.49 -7.00
N THR A 80 -17.51 5.83 -5.97
CA THR A 80 -17.03 6.18 -4.63
C THR A 80 -17.35 5.16 -3.55
N HIS A 81 -18.20 4.17 -3.86
CA HIS A 81 -18.88 3.33 -2.85
C HIS A 81 -17.98 2.29 -2.15
N ASP A 82 -16.86 1.90 -2.72
CA ASP A 82 -15.97 0.89 -2.14
C ASP A 82 -14.69 1.51 -1.58
N SER A 83 -14.02 0.77 -0.69
CA SER A 83 -12.72 1.14 -0.12
C SER A 83 -11.66 1.49 -1.18
N ASP A 84 -11.85 0.98 -2.39
CA ASP A 84 -11.00 1.18 -3.57
C ASP A 84 -11.57 2.23 -4.54
N GLY A 85 -12.64 2.94 -4.14
CA GLY A 85 -13.33 3.93 -4.95
C GLY A 85 -12.47 5.15 -5.31
N LEU A 86 -12.89 5.82 -6.37
CA LEU A 86 -12.24 7.05 -6.82
C LEU A 86 -12.65 8.23 -5.93
N LEU A 87 -11.68 9.08 -5.58
CA LEU A 87 -11.97 10.37 -4.98
C LEU A 87 -12.41 11.36 -6.07
N ILE A 88 -13.71 11.52 -6.25
CA ILE A 88 -14.29 12.45 -7.21
C ILE A 88 -14.92 13.64 -6.52
N ARG A 89 -14.93 14.77 -7.21
CA ARG A 89 -15.57 16.01 -6.79
C ARG A 89 -16.26 16.66 -7.99
N LEU A 90 -17.50 17.02 -7.83
CA LEU A 90 -18.18 17.85 -8.82
C LEU A 90 -17.53 19.23 -8.88
N MET A 91 -17.29 19.70 -10.11
CA MET A 91 -16.81 21.05 -10.36
C MET A 91 -17.98 22.01 -10.52
N ASP A 92 -17.89 23.19 -9.92
CA ASP A 92 -18.85 24.24 -10.21
C ASP A 92 -18.63 24.84 -11.60
N ILE A 93 -19.61 25.59 -12.09
CA ILE A 93 -19.60 26.13 -13.46
C ILE A 93 -18.46 27.18 -13.66
N HIS A 94 -18.08 27.92 -12.62
CA HIS A 94 -16.97 28.88 -12.69
C HIS A 94 -15.63 28.15 -12.73
N GLU A 95 -15.50 27.06 -11.97
CA GLU A 95 -14.32 26.19 -12.03
C GLU A 95 -14.15 25.55 -13.41
N VAL A 96 -15.26 25.04 -13.99
CA VAL A 96 -15.26 24.47 -15.35
C VAL A 96 -14.86 25.53 -16.37
N GLY A 97 -15.45 26.71 -16.33
CA GLY A 97 -15.11 27.82 -17.24
C GLY A 97 -13.63 28.24 -17.13
N ARG A 98 -13.11 28.33 -15.91
CA ARG A 98 -11.69 28.62 -15.64
C ARG A 98 -10.78 27.55 -16.23
N GLU A 99 -11.14 26.28 -16.06
CA GLU A 99 -10.32 25.18 -16.54
C GLU A 99 -10.37 25.08 -18.08
N ILE A 100 -11.51 25.32 -18.71
CA ILE A 100 -11.62 25.41 -20.17
C ILE A 100 -10.68 26.50 -20.71
N ARG A 101 -10.74 27.71 -20.16
CA ARG A 101 -9.86 28.80 -20.58
C ARG A 101 -8.39 28.48 -20.36
N ARG A 102 -8.02 27.87 -19.24
CA ARG A 102 -6.66 27.41 -19.01
C ARG A 102 -6.17 26.39 -20.02
N GLN A 103 -7.06 25.58 -20.56
CA GLN A 103 -6.70 24.61 -21.59
C GLN A 103 -6.58 25.24 -22.98
N LEU A 104 -7.27 26.33 -23.22
CA LEU A 104 -7.22 27.10 -24.46
C LEU A 104 -6.05 28.10 -24.46
N GLU A 105 -5.94 28.88 -23.40
CA GLU A 105 -4.98 29.98 -23.27
C GLU A 105 -4.30 29.99 -21.89
N ARG A 106 -3.41 29.03 -21.68
CA ARG A 106 -2.80 28.79 -20.37
C ARG A 106 -2.01 29.98 -19.85
N ASN A 107 -1.20 30.62 -20.69
CA ASN A 107 -0.28 31.67 -20.29
C ASN A 107 -0.99 32.99 -19.99
N SER A 108 -2.13 33.24 -20.64
CA SER A 108 -2.94 34.46 -20.48
C SER A 108 -4.07 34.33 -19.46
N THR A 109 -4.20 33.18 -18.77
CA THR A 109 -5.28 32.96 -17.79
C THR A 109 -4.76 33.13 -16.36
N PRO A 110 -5.10 34.23 -15.65
CA PRO A 110 -4.75 34.43 -14.26
C PRO A 110 -5.35 33.32 -13.36
N ALA A 111 -4.69 33.08 -12.23
CA ALA A 111 -5.13 32.04 -11.29
C ALA A 111 -6.53 32.31 -10.71
N VAL A 112 -6.86 33.59 -10.53
CA VAL A 112 -8.14 34.07 -9.96
C VAL A 112 -9.23 34.29 -11.02
N TRP A 113 -8.94 34.13 -12.31
CA TRP A 113 -9.91 34.35 -13.36
C TRP A 113 -11.09 33.37 -13.24
N GLN A 114 -12.28 33.88 -13.47
CA GLN A 114 -13.50 33.07 -13.61
C GLN A 114 -14.44 33.74 -14.63
N PRO A 115 -15.31 32.95 -15.30
CA PRO A 115 -16.26 33.51 -16.23
C PRO A 115 -17.30 34.36 -15.51
N HIS A 116 -17.81 35.38 -16.19
CA HIS A 116 -19.01 36.09 -15.78
C HIS A 116 -20.24 35.39 -16.35
N LEU A 117 -21.14 34.96 -15.48
CA LEU A 117 -22.34 34.21 -15.85
C LEU A 117 -23.59 35.06 -15.57
N PRO A 118 -24.72 34.78 -16.27
CA PRO A 118 -25.95 35.57 -16.12
C PRO A 118 -26.53 35.63 -14.71
N GLU A 119 -26.23 34.64 -13.88
CA GLU A 119 -26.74 34.53 -12.50
C GLU A 119 -25.74 35.05 -11.44
N ASP A 120 -24.60 35.54 -11.85
CA ASP A 120 -23.61 36.09 -10.90
C ASP A 120 -24.15 37.32 -10.18
N ALA A 121 -23.63 37.57 -8.98
CA ALA A 121 -24.04 38.68 -8.14
C ALA A 121 -23.90 40.02 -8.87
N ARG A 122 -24.94 40.84 -8.75
CA ARG A 122 -24.94 42.17 -9.32
C ARG A 122 -24.03 43.10 -8.53
N PRO A 123 -23.34 44.05 -9.21
CA PRO A 123 -22.48 45.02 -8.52
C PRO A 123 -23.26 45.83 -7.47
N ALA A 124 -22.58 46.21 -6.39
CA ALA A 124 -23.14 47.09 -5.40
C ALA A 124 -23.51 48.44 -6.04
N GLY A 125 -24.69 49.00 -5.69
CA GLY A 125 -25.20 50.22 -6.26
C GLY A 125 -26.15 50.12 -7.45
N TRP A 126 -26.42 48.88 -7.92
CA TRP A 126 -27.47 48.66 -8.95
C TRP A 126 -28.83 49.13 -8.43
N ARG A 127 -29.54 49.92 -9.19
CA ARG A 127 -30.90 50.37 -8.89
C ARG A 127 -31.91 49.77 -9.85
N GLN A 128 -33.05 49.32 -9.33
CA GLN A 128 -34.12 48.80 -10.15
C GLN A 128 -34.62 49.89 -11.11
N GLY A 129 -34.70 49.58 -12.42
CA GLY A 129 -35.10 50.53 -13.44
C GLY A 129 -33.98 51.31 -14.12
N GLY A 130 -32.71 51.13 -13.71
CA GLY A 130 -31.54 51.67 -14.40
C GLY A 130 -31.17 50.92 -15.67
N ASP A 131 -30.22 51.45 -16.44
CA ASP A 131 -29.63 50.73 -17.58
C ASP A 131 -28.93 49.47 -17.10
N THR A 132 -29.46 48.33 -17.49
CA THR A 132 -28.93 47.00 -17.12
C THR A 132 -27.97 46.43 -18.16
N SER A 133 -27.74 47.10 -19.26
CA SER A 133 -26.92 46.61 -20.38
C SER A 133 -25.50 46.31 -19.99
N VAL A 134 -24.95 47.13 -19.06
CA VAL A 134 -23.61 46.95 -18.50
C VAL A 134 -23.43 45.75 -17.57
N PHE A 135 -24.55 45.12 -17.16
CA PHE A 135 -24.54 43.97 -16.26
C PHE A 135 -24.81 42.67 -17.00
N HIS A 136 -25.01 42.71 -18.29
CA HIS A 136 -25.14 41.49 -19.08
C HIS A 136 -23.77 40.87 -19.30
N ALA A 137 -23.61 39.65 -18.84
CA ALA A 137 -22.40 38.90 -19.11
C ALA A 137 -22.19 38.77 -20.63
N PRO A 138 -21.01 39.03 -21.16
CA PRO A 138 -20.69 38.74 -22.55
C PRO A 138 -20.84 37.23 -22.79
N SER A 139 -21.07 36.85 -24.05
CA SER A 139 -21.16 35.43 -24.38
C SER A 139 -19.88 34.69 -23.99
N LEU A 140 -20.01 33.44 -23.53
CA LEU A 140 -18.90 32.69 -22.93
C LEU A 140 -17.72 32.52 -23.91
N ASN A 141 -17.98 32.36 -25.21
CA ASN A 141 -16.95 32.29 -26.23
C ASN A 141 -16.05 33.52 -26.27
N LEU A 142 -16.59 34.72 -26.02
CA LEU A 142 -15.80 35.96 -25.97
C LEU A 142 -14.95 36.08 -24.68
N GLN A 143 -15.34 35.35 -23.64
CA GLN A 143 -14.62 35.33 -22.39
C GLN A 143 -13.51 34.27 -22.37
N LEU A 144 -13.70 33.18 -23.11
CA LEU A 144 -12.76 32.05 -23.14
C LEU A 144 -11.54 32.28 -24.03
N PHE A 145 -11.65 33.16 -25.03
CA PHE A 145 -10.57 33.49 -25.96
C PHE A 145 -10.18 34.95 -25.83
N THR A 146 -8.89 35.22 -25.68
CA THR A 146 -8.34 36.59 -25.76
C THR A 146 -7.93 36.94 -27.18
N THR A 147 -7.55 35.92 -27.97
CA THR A 147 -7.13 36.06 -29.36
C THR A 147 -7.82 35.00 -30.22
N GLN A 148 -8.00 35.30 -31.50
CA GLN A 148 -8.54 34.31 -32.43
C GLN A 148 -7.48 33.25 -32.73
N PRO A 149 -7.77 31.95 -32.55
CA PRO A 149 -6.80 30.89 -32.86
C PRO A 149 -6.51 30.81 -34.36
N GLU A 150 -5.25 30.68 -34.72
CA GLU A 150 -4.79 30.55 -36.11
C GLU A 150 -4.38 29.13 -36.44
N THR A 151 -4.63 28.72 -37.68
CA THR A 151 -4.28 27.40 -38.18
C THR A 151 -3.03 27.46 -39.05
N HIS A 152 -2.02 26.66 -38.71
CA HIS A 152 -0.76 26.58 -39.45
C HIS A 152 -0.47 25.10 -39.81
N GLY A 153 -1.07 24.63 -40.91
CA GLY A 153 -1.03 23.21 -41.28
C GLY A 153 -1.79 22.33 -40.28
N SER A 154 -1.11 21.42 -39.62
CA SER A 154 -1.70 20.56 -38.56
C SER A 154 -1.63 21.18 -37.17
N LEU A 155 -0.99 22.33 -37.00
CA LEU A 155 -0.83 23.01 -35.72
C LEU A 155 -1.81 24.16 -35.56
N ILE A 156 -2.16 24.47 -34.32
CA ILE A 156 -2.97 25.63 -33.93
C ILE A 156 -2.14 26.54 -33.07
N GLN A 157 -2.12 27.84 -33.39
CA GLN A 157 -1.60 28.86 -32.53
C GLN A 157 -2.76 29.51 -31.78
N ALA A 158 -2.72 29.47 -30.45
CA ALA A 158 -3.68 30.16 -29.57
C ALA A 158 -2.89 31.01 -28.58
N GLY A 159 -3.01 32.34 -28.74
CA GLY A 159 -2.16 33.28 -28.01
C GLY A 159 -0.67 33.01 -28.29
N GLU A 160 0.11 32.84 -27.24
CA GLU A 160 1.56 32.56 -27.33
C GLU A 160 1.91 31.08 -27.51
N LEU A 161 0.91 30.19 -27.43
CA LEU A 161 1.15 28.74 -27.46
C LEU A 161 0.78 28.12 -28.80
N TRP A 162 1.65 27.23 -29.22
CA TRP A 162 1.42 26.35 -30.36
C TRP A 162 0.96 24.99 -29.87
N HIS A 163 -0.11 24.44 -30.45
CA HIS A 163 -0.73 23.17 -30.09
C HIS A 163 -0.65 22.19 -31.26
N GLY A 164 -0.22 20.96 -30.95
CA GLY A 164 -0.16 19.85 -31.90
C GLY A 164 -0.99 18.67 -31.40
N MET A 165 -1.84 18.12 -32.27
CA MET A 165 -2.72 17.02 -31.94
C MET A 165 -2.24 15.71 -32.57
N VAL A 166 -2.53 14.59 -31.88
CA VAL A 166 -2.30 13.22 -32.34
C VAL A 166 -3.54 12.40 -32.03
N ALA A 167 -4.17 11.81 -33.03
CA ALA A 167 -5.31 10.90 -32.85
C ALA A 167 -4.88 9.45 -33.02
N ILE A 168 -5.47 8.55 -32.26
CA ILE A 168 -5.34 7.11 -32.46
C ILE A 168 -6.32 6.69 -33.55
N THR A 169 -5.81 6.01 -34.58
CA THR A 169 -6.58 5.56 -35.75
C THR A 169 -6.79 4.06 -35.79
N LEU A 170 -5.90 3.30 -35.14
CA LEU A 170 -6.03 1.86 -34.94
C LEU A 170 -5.84 1.57 -33.45
N PRO A 171 -6.69 0.72 -32.88
CA PRO A 171 -6.59 0.37 -31.47
C PRO A 171 -5.28 -0.35 -31.19
N PRO A 172 -4.84 -0.38 -29.90
CA PRO A 172 -3.68 -1.17 -29.49
C PRO A 172 -3.83 -2.63 -29.89
N GLN A 173 -2.82 -3.20 -30.53
CA GLN A 173 -2.78 -4.64 -30.82
C GLN A 173 -2.56 -5.47 -29.56
N ASN A 174 -1.79 -4.91 -28.62
CA ASN A 174 -1.58 -5.45 -27.29
C ASN A 174 -2.12 -4.46 -26.27
N LEU A 175 -3.11 -4.88 -25.48
CA LEU A 175 -3.67 -4.02 -24.45
C LEU A 175 -2.59 -3.69 -23.39
N ARG A 176 -2.35 -2.41 -23.21
CA ARG A 176 -1.45 -1.87 -22.20
C ARG A 176 -2.20 -0.87 -21.34
N THR A 177 -1.87 -0.84 -20.05
CA THR A 177 -2.50 0.07 -19.11
C THR A 177 -2.14 1.53 -19.41
N PHE A 178 -2.98 2.45 -18.98
CA PHE A 178 -2.70 3.89 -19.08
C PHE A 178 -1.41 4.29 -18.36
N ASN A 179 -1.07 3.63 -17.26
CA ASN A 179 0.18 3.87 -16.51
C ASN A 179 1.43 3.68 -17.37
N GLN A 180 1.42 2.70 -18.28
CA GLN A 180 2.54 2.48 -19.21
C GLN A 180 2.68 3.64 -20.21
N LEU A 181 1.56 4.19 -20.70
CA LEU A 181 1.59 5.39 -21.53
C LEU A 181 2.19 6.58 -20.78
N VAL A 182 1.74 6.83 -19.53
CA VAL A 182 2.29 7.92 -18.70
C VAL A 182 3.79 7.78 -18.47
N ARG A 183 4.28 6.55 -18.29
CA ARG A 183 5.71 6.28 -18.14
C ARG A 183 6.49 6.52 -19.44
N ASP A 184 5.91 6.16 -20.59
CA ASP A 184 6.59 6.19 -21.87
C ASP A 184 6.60 7.60 -22.50
N VAL A 185 5.65 8.48 -22.13
CA VAL A 185 5.67 9.88 -22.53
C VAL A 185 6.79 10.64 -21.81
N PRO A 186 7.72 11.30 -22.51
CA PRO A 186 8.79 12.05 -21.87
C PRO A 186 8.25 13.13 -20.92
N ARG A 187 8.74 13.15 -19.68
CA ARG A 187 8.27 14.07 -18.62
C ARG A 187 8.43 15.55 -18.96
N ALA A 188 9.37 15.87 -19.86
CA ALA A 188 9.65 17.24 -20.29
C ALA A 188 8.57 17.83 -21.19
N ILE A 189 7.70 17.02 -21.80
CA ILE A 189 6.66 17.52 -22.69
C ILE A 189 5.33 17.68 -21.94
N PRO A 190 4.68 18.85 -22.06
CA PRO A 190 3.32 19.01 -21.56
C PRO A 190 2.34 18.35 -22.53
N TRP A 191 1.38 17.63 -22.01
CA TRP A 191 0.38 16.96 -22.83
C TRP A 191 -0.94 16.77 -22.09
N ARG A 192 -1.98 16.51 -22.86
CA ARG A 192 -3.29 16.02 -22.39
C ARG A 192 -3.82 15.01 -23.39
N ILE A 193 -4.67 14.11 -22.91
CA ILE A 193 -5.37 13.14 -23.72
C ILE A 193 -6.85 13.19 -23.37
N ARG A 194 -7.69 13.11 -24.39
CA ARG A 194 -9.13 12.94 -24.25
C ARG A 194 -9.51 11.60 -24.83
N MET A 195 -10.28 10.87 -24.06
CA MET A 195 -10.87 9.59 -24.42
C MET A 195 -12.40 9.74 -24.29
N ASP A 196 -13.10 9.63 -25.40
CA ASP A 196 -14.56 9.66 -25.41
C ASP A 196 -15.08 8.24 -25.56
N LEU A 197 -16.09 7.89 -24.78
CA LEU A 197 -16.76 6.61 -24.82
C LEU A 197 -18.26 6.85 -25.02
N MET A 198 -18.80 6.25 -26.05
CA MET A 198 -20.23 6.34 -26.39
C MET A 198 -20.80 4.92 -26.54
N PRO A 199 -22.08 4.70 -26.19
CA PRO A 199 -22.74 3.42 -26.36
C PRO A 199 -23.04 3.13 -27.86
N ASP A 200 -23.64 1.97 -28.09
CA ASP A 200 -24.24 1.61 -29.40
C ASP A 200 -23.24 1.45 -30.56
N GLY A 201 -22.01 0.97 -30.31
CA GLY A 201 -21.02 0.76 -31.38
C GLY A 201 -21.49 -0.15 -32.50
N MET A 202 -22.22 -1.21 -32.19
CA MET A 202 -22.77 -2.10 -33.23
C MET A 202 -23.86 -1.46 -34.04
N LYS A 203 -24.66 -0.54 -33.49
CA LYS A 203 -25.66 0.24 -34.23
C LYS A 203 -24.98 1.20 -35.22
N ALA A 204 -23.89 1.84 -34.79
CA ALA A 204 -23.07 2.68 -35.67
C ALA A 204 -22.44 1.89 -36.83
N LEU A 205 -22.04 0.64 -36.57
CA LEU A 205 -21.53 -0.27 -37.60
C LEU A 205 -22.62 -0.90 -38.47
N GLY A 206 -23.92 -0.70 -38.20
CA GLY A 206 -25.03 -1.38 -38.85
C GLY A 206 -25.03 -1.24 -40.36
N VAL A 207 -24.85 -0.03 -40.88
CA VAL A 207 -24.74 0.22 -42.33
C VAL A 207 -23.54 -0.51 -42.94
N LYS A 208 -22.39 -0.40 -42.31
CA LYS A 208 -21.16 -1.09 -42.72
C LYS A 208 -21.33 -2.60 -42.69
N LYS A 209 -21.96 -3.15 -41.67
CA LYS A 209 -22.28 -4.57 -41.53
C LYS A 209 -23.16 -5.04 -42.70
N THR A 210 -24.23 -4.30 -43.03
CA THR A 210 -25.12 -4.64 -44.12
C THR A 210 -24.38 -4.64 -45.46
N LEU A 211 -23.60 -3.59 -45.75
CA LEU A 211 -22.81 -3.52 -46.98
C LEU A 211 -21.80 -4.66 -47.09
N LEU A 212 -21.09 -4.98 -46.00
CA LEU A 212 -20.13 -6.07 -45.99
C LEU A 212 -20.78 -7.45 -46.13
N THR A 213 -22.02 -7.63 -45.62
CA THR A 213 -22.78 -8.87 -45.80
C THR A 213 -23.07 -9.12 -47.30
N TYR A 214 -23.48 -8.09 -48.05
CA TYR A 214 -23.71 -8.20 -49.48
C TYR A 214 -22.42 -8.29 -50.31
N SER A 215 -21.26 -7.91 -49.78
CA SER A 215 -19.99 -7.93 -50.48
C SER A 215 -19.02 -8.98 -49.93
N SER A 216 -19.44 -9.86 -49.04
CA SER A 216 -18.63 -10.88 -48.39
C SER A 216 -17.99 -11.91 -49.31
N PHE A 217 -18.54 -12.06 -50.53
CA PHE A 217 -17.98 -12.91 -51.60
C PHE A 217 -16.74 -12.31 -52.26
N ILE A 218 -16.45 -11.02 -52.05
CA ILE A 218 -15.27 -10.34 -52.57
C ILE A 218 -14.08 -10.62 -51.65
N PRO A 219 -13.02 -11.35 -52.12
CA PRO A 219 -11.93 -11.82 -51.20
C PRO A 219 -11.27 -10.73 -50.36
N PRO A 220 -10.94 -9.52 -50.85
CA PRO A 220 -10.36 -8.44 -50.05
C PRO A 220 -11.26 -7.91 -48.93
N LEU A 221 -12.57 -8.06 -49.01
CA LEU A 221 -13.54 -7.55 -48.03
C LEU A 221 -13.92 -8.59 -46.98
N ARG A 222 -13.61 -9.85 -47.21
CA ARG A 222 -13.94 -10.96 -46.30
C ARG A 222 -13.33 -10.80 -44.89
N PRO A 223 -12.06 -10.44 -44.71
CA PRO A 223 -11.49 -10.23 -43.36
C PRO A 223 -12.19 -9.11 -42.58
N MET A 224 -12.66 -8.07 -43.31
CA MET A 224 -13.40 -6.98 -42.69
C MET A 224 -14.81 -7.42 -42.28
N TYR A 225 -15.47 -8.26 -43.08
CA TYR A 225 -16.75 -8.89 -42.73
C TYR A 225 -16.59 -9.78 -41.49
N ASP A 226 -15.60 -10.68 -41.49
CA ASP A 226 -15.33 -11.60 -40.38
C ASP A 226 -15.07 -10.84 -39.08
N SER A 227 -14.31 -9.73 -39.12
CA SER A 227 -14.05 -8.86 -37.98
C SER A 227 -15.33 -8.22 -37.42
N VAL A 228 -16.22 -7.74 -38.27
CA VAL A 228 -17.52 -7.15 -37.85
C VAL A 228 -18.42 -8.21 -37.25
N MET A 229 -18.42 -9.43 -37.81
CA MET A 229 -19.21 -10.54 -37.27
C MET A 229 -18.67 -10.99 -35.91
N MET A 230 -17.35 -11.06 -35.73
CA MET A 230 -16.72 -11.32 -34.42
C MET A 230 -17.13 -10.27 -33.37
N LEU A 231 -17.08 -8.99 -33.71
CA LEU A 231 -17.55 -7.92 -32.82
C LEU A 231 -19.05 -8.06 -32.49
N ASN A 232 -19.87 -8.50 -33.44
CA ASN A 232 -21.28 -8.75 -33.18
C ASN A 232 -21.54 -9.91 -32.22
N ASP A 233 -20.69 -10.93 -32.26
CA ASP A 233 -20.76 -12.05 -31.30
C ASP A 233 -20.26 -11.64 -29.91
N ILE A 234 -19.16 -10.87 -29.82
CA ILE A 234 -18.66 -10.30 -28.56
C ILE A 234 -19.73 -9.41 -27.93
N ASN A 235 -20.43 -8.59 -28.72
CA ASN A 235 -21.47 -7.66 -28.23
C ASN A 235 -22.61 -8.34 -27.46
N LYS A 236 -22.78 -9.66 -27.57
CA LYS A 236 -23.81 -10.41 -26.81
C LYS A 236 -23.46 -10.50 -25.32
N HIS A 237 -22.18 -10.44 -24.96
CA HIS A 237 -21.69 -10.61 -23.60
C HIS A 237 -20.92 -9.38 -23.10
N ASP A 238 -20.27 -8.64 -23.99
CA ASP A 238 -19.51 -7.42 -23.71
C ASP A 238 -19.89 -6.34 -24.73
N PRO A 239 -20.67 -5.31 -24.33
CA PRO A 239 -21.17 -4.30 -25.24
C PRO A 239 -20.06 -3.62 -26.04
N VAL A 240 -20.21 -3.54 -27.36
CA VAL A 240 -19.29 -2.80 -28.22
C VAL A 240 -19.62 -1.31 -28.16
N CYS A 241 -18.62 -0.51 -27.83
CA CYS A 241 -18.73 0.94 -27.70
C CYS A 241 -18.14 1.67 -28.91
N ILE A 242 -18.42 2.96 -29.01
CA ILE A 242 -17.69 3.88 -29.87
C ILE A 242 -16.70 4.60 -29.01
N MET A 243 -15.42 4.52 -29.35
CA MET A 243 -14.33 5.17 -28.62
C MET A 243 -13.53 6.07 -29.55
N THR A 244 -13.15 7.25 -29.07
CA THR A 244 -12.19 8.11 -29.75
C THR A 244 -11.11 8.55 -28.79
N ILE A 245 -9.87 8.63 -29.27
CA ILE A 245 -8.72 9.01 -28.47
C ILE A 245 -7.94 10.07 -29.22
N VAL A 246 -7.84 11.27 -28.63
CA VAL A 246 -7.03 12.37 -29.18
C VAL A 246 -6.16 12.96 -28.08
N ALA A 247 -4.87 13.03 -28.35
CA ALA A 247 -3.90 13.66 -27.47
C ALA A 247 -3.46 15.02 -28.04
N THR A 248 -3.12 15.97 -27.19
CA THR A 248 -2.58 17.28 -27.56
C THR A 248 -1.36 17.58 -26.72
N THR A 249 -0.35 18.14 -27.37
CA THR A 249 0.82 18.74 -26.72
C THR A 249 0.95 20.20 -27.14
N TRP A 250 1.79 20.96 -26.44
CA TRP A 250 2.01 22.38 -26.76
C TRP A 250 3.44 22.81 -26.51
N GLY A 251 3.78 23.98 -27.05
CA GLY A 251 5.09 24.62 -26.87
C GLY A 251 5.02 26.10 -27.14
N ASN A 252 6.05 26.84 -26.69
CA ASN A 252 6.15 28.30 -26.85
C ASN A 252 6.60 28.72 -28.27
N SER A 253 7.04 27.76 -29.10
CA SER A 253 7.33 28.00 -30.51
C SER A 253 6.85 26.86 -31.38
N ARG A 254 6.76 27.08 -32.67
CA ARG A 254 6.37 26.09 -33.67
C ARG A 254 7.30 24.88 -33.63
N GLU A 255 8.60 25.11 -33.53
CA GLU A 255 9.65 24.07 -33.54
C GLU A 255 9.54 23.19 -32.28
N VAL A 256 9.37 23.81 -31.11
CA VAL A 256 9.18 23.09 -29.84
C VAL A 256 7.92 22.27 -29.87
N CYS A 257 6.80 22.83 -30.36
CA CYS A 257 5.54 22.10 -30.48
C CYS A 257 5.64 20.92 -31.45
N THR A 258 6.29 21.08 -32.61
CA THR A 258 6.49 20.01 -33.59
C THR A 258 7.32 18.88 -33.02
N ARG A 259 8.41 19.20 -32.28
CA ARG A 259 9.21 18.20 -31.60
C ARG A 259 8.40 17.46 -30.52
N ASN A 260 7.67 18.19 -29.70
CA ASN A 260 6.81 17.60 -28.66
C ASN A 260 5.73 16.69 -29.27
N GLN A 261 5.13 17.10 -30.41
CA GLN A 261 4.15 16.29 -31.13
C GLN A 261 4.75 14.98 -31.66
N ALA A 262 5.98 15.03 -32.18
CA ALA A 262 6.67 13.83 -32.64
C ALA A 262 6.98 12.85 -31.49
N LEU A 263 7.41 13.36 -30.33
CA LEU A 263 7.65 12.57 -29.14
C LEU A 263 6.37 11.96 -28.58
N LEU A 264 5.29 12.74 -28.49
CA LEU A 264 3.98 12.25 -28.05
C LEU A 264 3.43 11.19 -29.01
N LYS A 265 3.57 11.41 -30.32
CA LYS A 265 3.20 10.44 -31.35
C LYS A 265 3.95 9.12 -31.17
N SER A 266 5.26 9.16 -30.99
CA SER A 266 6.09 7.98 -30.77
C SER A 266 5.67 7.20 -29.51
N ALA A 267 5.38 7.90 -28.42
CA ALA A 267 4.90 7.26 -27.19
C ALA A 267 3.52 6.59 -27.37
N LEU A 268 2.59 7.24 -28.09
CA LEU A 268 1.29 6.66 -28.42
C LEU A 268 1.42 5.45 -29.35
N GLU A 269 2.30 5.49 -30.37
CA GLU A 269 2.56 4.35 -31.24
C GLU A 269 3.17 3.18 -30.48
N GLY A 270 4.04 3.45 -29.50
CA GLY A 270 4.60 2.45 -28.60
C GLY A 270 3.61 1.86 -27.60
N TRP A 271 2.50 2.56 -27.34
CA TRP A 271 1.49 2.12 -26.39
C TRP A 271 0.61 1.00 -26.97
N GLY A 272 1.14 -0.23 -26.96
CA GLY A 272 0.47 -1.42 -27.47
C GLY A 272 0.43 -1.53 -28.99
N VAL A 273 1.33 -0.83 -29.68
CA VAL A 273 1.38 -0.81 -31.16
C VAL A 273 0.12 -0.21 -31.77
N CYS A 274 -0.12 1.06 -31.48
CA CYS A 274 -1.25 1.82 -32.01
C CYS A 274 -0.96 2.40 -33.40
N GLY A 275 -1.98 2.53 -34.25
CA GLY A 275 -1.93 3.43 -35.39
C GLY A 275 -2.26 4.85 -34.97
N THR A 276 -1.50 5.84 -35.45
CA THR A 276 -1.73 7.26 -35.12
C THR A 276 -1.76 8.15 -36.35
N THR A 277 -2.37 9.33 -36.22
CA THR A 277 -2.32 10.38 -37.23
C THR A 277 -2.18 11.77 -36.60
N THR A 278 -1.44 12.64 -37.28
CA THR A 278 -1.35 14.08 -36.98
C THR A 278 -2.09 14.94 -38.01
N THR A 279 -2.70 14.29 -39.01
CA THR A 279 -3.43 14.96 -40.09
C THR A 279 -4.92 14.94 -39.80
N PHE A 280 -5.54 16.11 -39.77
CA PHE A 280 -6.96 16.31 -39.50
C PHE A 280 -7.58 17.13 -40.64
N GLY A 281 -8.82 16.83 -41.00
CA GLY A 281 -9.58 17.61 -41.97
C GLY A 281 -9.87 19.04 -41.47
N ASP A 282 -10.09 19.19 -40.17
CA ASP A 282 -10.22 20.49 -39.48
C ASP A 282 -9.39 20.46 -38.19
N PRO A 283 -8.18 21.02 -38.20
CA PRO A 283 -7.32 21.06 -37.01
C PRO A 283 -7.91 21.87 -35.85
N ARG A 284 -8.68 22.92 -36.09
CA ARG A 284 -9.33 23.70 -35.02
C ARG A 284 -10.32 22.87 -34.27
N ARG A 285 -11.17 22.15 -35.00
CA ARG A 285 -12.15 21.24 -34.40
C ARG A 285 -11.45 20.11 -33.63
N ALA A 286 -10.38 19.54 -34.17
CA ALA A 286 -9.59 18.53 -33.49
C ALA A 286 -9.00 19.06 -32.17
N TRP A 287 -8.49 20.28 -32.17
CA TRP A 287 -7.94 20.93 -30.98
C TRP A 287 -9.03 21.20 -29.92
N VAL A 288 -10.15 21.82 -30.29
CA VAL A 288 -11.27 22.11 -29.38
C VAL A 288 -11.83 20.83 -28.80
N ASN A 289 -11.90 19.75 -29.58
CA ASN A 289 -12.36 18.45 -29.09
C ASN A 289 -11.46 17.84 -27.99
N THR A 290 -10.24 18.33 -27.79
CA THR A 290 -9.40 17.90 -26.66
C THR A 290 -9.61 18.73 -25.41
N VAL A 291 -10.39 19.81 -25.45
CA VAL A 291 -10.66 20.69 -24.32
C VAL A 291 -11.81 20.16 -23.47
N LEU A 292 -11.69 20.28 -22.16
CA LEU A 292 -12.72 19.86 -21.19
C LEU A 292 -14.09 20.44 -21.55
N ALA A 293 -15.09 19.60 -21.66
CA ALA A 293 -16.49 19.97 -21.87
C ALA A 293 -16.76 20.97 -23.02
N ALA A 294 -15.80 21.20 -23.93
CA ALA A 294 -16.00 22.15 -25.05
C ALA A 294 -16.77 21.52 -26.21
N SER A 295 -16.80 20.23 -26.34
CA SER A 295 -17.49 19.49 -27.38
C SER A 295 -17.96 18.13 -26.89
N HIS A 296 -19.14 17.73 -27.29
CA HIS A 296 -19.67 16.36 -27.10
C HIS A 296 -19.36 15.45 -28.28
N SER A 297 -18.91 16.00 -29.40
CA SER A 297 -18.56 15.20 -30.55
C SER A 297 -17.22 14.53 -30.40
N SER A 298 -17.20 13.27 -30.74
CA SER A 298 -16.00 12.44 -30.76
C SER A 298 -14.92 13.00 -31.67
N GLY A 299 -13.70 12.52 -31.48
CA GLY A 299 -12.58 12.78 -32.38
C GLY A 299 -12.83 12.31 -33.83
N PRO A 300 -11.85 12.53 -34.71
CA PRO A 300 -12.05 12.35 -36.16
C PRO A 300 -12.24 10.89 -36.58
N ILE A 301 -11.76 9.92 -35.81
CA ILE A 301 -11.73 8.50 -36.18
C ILE A 301 -12.28 7.66 -35.04
N PRO A 302 -13.47 7.06 -35.19
CA PRO A 302 -14.04 6.18 -34.17
C PRO A 302 -13.40 4.79 -34.19
N LEU A 303 -13.12 4.27 -33.02
CA LEU A 303 -12.76 2.89 -32.73
C LEU A 303 -13.99 2.17 -32.18
N TYR A 304 -14.03 0.85 -32.27
CA TYR A 304 -15.17 0.03 -31.83
C TYR A 304 -14.73 -1.09 -30.88
N PRO A 305 -14.19 -0.77 -29.70
CA PRO A 305 -13.77 -1.79 -28.74
C PRO A 305 -14.98 -2.36 -27.98
N PRO A 306 -14.86 -3.61 -27.46
CA PRO A 306 -15.67 -4.08 -26.34
C PRO A 306 -15.49 -3.18 -25.13
N LEU A 307 -16.51 -3.05 -24.28
CA LEU A 307 -16.51 -2.15 -23.12
C LEU A 307 -15.37 -2.46 -22.15
N SER A 308 -15.12 -3.75 -21.87
CA SER A 308 -14.03 -4.18 -20.97
C SER A 308 -12.66 -3.71 -21.48
N HIS A 309 -12.42 -3.81 -22.79
CA HIS A 309 -11.19 -3.34 -23.42
C HIS A 309 -11.08 -1.80 -23.39
N ALA A 310 -12.19 -1.11 -23.67
CA ALA A 310 -12.23 0.35 -23.57
C ALA A 310 -11.86 0.84 -22.15
N LEU A 311 -12.48 0.25 -21.13
CA LEU A 311 -12.26 0.63 -19.72
C LEU A 311 -10.82 0.34 -19.25
N SER A 312 -10.17 -0.69 -19.78
CA SER A 312 -8.77 -0.99 -19.44
C SER A 312 -7.77 0.08 -19.91
N LEU A 313 -8.15 0.85 -20.95
CA LEU A 313 -7.34 1.96 -21.47
C LEU A 313 -7.52 3.26 -20.67
N PHE A 314 -8.58 3.38 -19.87
CA PHE A 314 -8.85 4.58 -19.09
C PHE A 314 -7.93 4.68 -17.85
N PRO A 315 -7.66 5.90 -17.34
CA PRO A 315 -6.84 6.12 -16.16
C PRO A 315 -7.52 5.71 -14.85
N LEU A 316 -8.62 4.95 -14.89
CA LEU A 316 -9.39 4.54 -13.72
C LEU A 316 -8.69 3.49 -12.85
N ASN A 317 -7.76 2.72 -13.43
CA ASN A 317 -7.02 1.66 -12.74
C ASN A 317 -5.69 2.14 -12.14
N ARG A 318 -5.49 3.44 -12.02
CA ARG A 318 -4.28 3.98 -11.36
C ARG A 318 -4.45 3.90 -9.86
N ALA A 319 -3.57 3.11 -9.23
CA ALA A 319 -3.57 2.99 -7.79
C ALA A 319 -3.29 4.35 -7.13
N GLY A 320 -4.08 4.70 -6.14
CA GLY A 320 -3.90 5.86 -5.28
C GLY A 320 -3.52 5.43 -3.87
N SER A 321 -2.72 6.22 -3.15
CA SER A 321 -2.43 5.93 -1.76
C SER A 321 -3.68 6.15 -0.89
N VAL A 322 -3.97 5.18 -0.03
CA VAL A 322 -5.04 5.28 0.97
C VAL A 322 -4.70 6.27 2.10
N TRP A 323 -3.42 6.61 2.27
CA TRP A 323 -2.92 7.52 3.31
C TRP A 323 -2.74 8.97 2.83
N ARG A 324 -3.47 9.39 1.79
CA ARG A 324 -3.29 10.71 1.17
C ARG A 324 -3.36 11.85 2.19
N GLY A 325 -2.29 12.64 2.25
CA GLY A 325 -2.14 13.74 3.20
C GLY A 325 -1.79 13.32 4.64
N GLN A 326 -1.56 12.03 4.90
CA GLN A 326 -1.21 11.48 6.21
C GLN A 326 0.11 10.70 6.20
N GLY A 327 0.75 10.55 5.04
CA GLY A 327 1.97 9.79 4.90
C GLY A 327 3.18 10.42 5.60
N ASN A 328 3.96 9.59 6.29
CA ASN A 328 5.28 9.96 6.83
C ASN A 328 6.43 9.44 5.96
N LEU A 329 6.12 8.64 4.95
CA LEU A 329 7.04 8.15 3.93
C LEU A 329 6.47 8.43 2.55
N MET A 330 7.30 8.96 1.64
CA MET A 330 6.95 9.15 0.24
C MET A 330 7.71 8.15 -0.63
N MET A 331 6.96 7.32 -1.31
CA MET A 331 7.45 6.41 -2.35
C MET A 331 6.95 6.86 -3.73
N HIS A 332 7.24 6.11 -4.75
CA HIS A 332 6.68 6.30 -6.09
C HIS A 332 6.30 4.96 -6.72
N THR A 333 5.27 5.00 -7.54
CA THR A 333 4.83 3.88 -8.36
C THR A 333 5.72 3.76 -9.62
N GLU A 334 5.56 2.68 -10.40
CA GLU A 334 6.32 2.51 -11.66
C GLU A 334 6.12 3.66 -12.65
N ASP A 335 4.93 4.23 -12.70
CA ASP A 335 4.59 5.38 -13.55
C ASP A 335 5.08 6.72 -12.96
N GLY A 336 5.77 6.68 -11.81
CA GLY A 336 6.36 7.85 -11.15
C GLY A 336 5.38 8.70 -10.35
N SER A 337 4.14 8.22 -10.10
CA SER A 337 3.21 8.91 -9.22
C SER A 337 3.70 8.86 -7.77
N ALA A 338 3.53 9.95 -7.03
CA ALA A 338 3.85 10.00 -5.62
C ALA A 338 2.91 9.06 -4.83
N TRP A 339 3.49 8.24 -3.97
CA TRP A 339 2.78 7.27 -3.15
C TRP A 339 3.11 7.52 -1.68
N GLU A 340 2.15 8.07 -0.96
CA GLU A 340 2.28 8.29 0.46
C GLU A 340 2.04 6.98 1.21
N VAL A 341 2.84 6.72 2.24
CA VAL A 341 2.69 5.59 3.16
C VAL A 341 2.73 6.13 4.58
N ALA A 342 1.72 5.82 5.38
CA ALA A 342 1.70 6.12 6.80
C ALA A 342 2.15 4.86 7.58
N LEU A 343 3.44 4.82 7.93
CA LEU A 343 3.95 3.79 8.82
C LEU A 343 3.33 3.95 10.21
N ALA A 344 2.93 2.86 10.83
CA ALA A 344 2.25 2.84 12.13
C ALA A 344 0.92 3.65 12.15
N SER A 345 0.16 3.61 11.05
CA SER A 345 -1.14 4.26 10.95
C SER A 345 -2.13 3.70 11.97
N SER A 346 -2.91 4.58 12.63
CA SER A 346 -4.01 4.18 13.52
C SER A 346 -5.18 3.50 12.77
N GLN A 347 -5.18 3.53 11.45
CA GLN A 347 -6.15 2.81 10.62
C GLN A 347 -5.87 1.30 10.54
N GLN A 348 -4.69 0.86 10.99
CA GLN A 348 -4.25 -0.53 10.96
C GLN A 348 -3.95 -1.02 12.37
N ASN A 349 -4.69 -2.03 12.83
CA ASN A 349 -4.42 -2.68 14.12
C ASN A 349 -3.16 -3.56 14.06
N LYS A 350 -2.89 -4.16 12.92
CA LYS A 350 -1.72 -4.99 12.64
C LYS A 350 -1.42 -4.96 11.14
N HIS A 351 -0.16 -4.86 10.79
CA HIS A 351 0.31 -5.02 9.42
C HIS A 351 1.50 -5.97 9.36
N THR A 352 1.67 -6.62 8.24
CA THR A 352 2.85 -7.42 7.92
C THR A 352 3.44 -6.88 6.63
N GLU A 353 4.71 -6.57 6.67
CA GLU A 353 5.45 -6.04 5.53
C GLU A 353 6.42 -7.10 5.02
N LEU A 354 6.43 -7.32 3.72
CA LEU A 354 7.36 -8.23 3.05
C LEU A 354 8.23 -7.41 2.09
N THR A 355 9.54 -7.45 2.30
CA THR A 355 10.53 -6.77 1.45
C THR A 355 11.38 -7.80 0.69
N PRO A 356 10.89 -8.39 -0.40
CA PRO A 356 11.66 -9.33 -1.21
C PRO A 356 12.70 -8.60 -2.04
N GLY A 357 13.83 -9.26 -2.30
CA GLY A 357 14.89 -8.72 -3.17
C GLY A 357 16.13 -9.59 -3.16
N ALA A 358 16.89 -9.58 -4.25
CA ALA A 358 18.19 -10.25 -4.32
C ALA A 358 19.22 -9.59 -3.39
N PRO A 359 20.31 -10.26 -3.03
CA PRO A 359 21.42 -9.64 -2.31
C PRO A 359 21.94 -8.39 -3.04
N GLY A 360 22.26 -7.33 -2.30
CA GLY A 360 22.78 -6.07 -2.86
C GLY A 360 21.73 -5.08 -3.36
N LEU A 361 20.43 -5.41 -3.37
CA LEU A 361 19.36 -4.52 -3.83
C LEU A 361 18.86 -3.51 -2.78
N GLY A 362 19.57 -3.34 -1.67
CA GLY A 362 19.23 -2.31 -0.68
C GLY A 362 18.12 -2.67 0.32
N LYS A 363 17.74 -3.96 0.47
CA LYS A 363 16.72 -4.39 1.45
C LYS A 363 16.99 -3.88 2.86
N SER A 364 18.20 -4.10 3.37
CA SER A 364 18.59 -3.68 4.73
C SER A 364 18.58 -2.16 4.86
N VAL A 365 18.98 -1.43 3.83
CA VAL A 365 18.90 0.04 3.79
C VAL A 365 17.45 0.50 3.86
N LEU A 366 16.55 -0.13 3.12
CA LEU A 366 15.13 0.19 3.17
C LEU A 366 14.54 -0.09 4.56
N ILE A 367 14.80 -1.26 5.15
CA ILE A 367 14.30 -1.62 6.49
C ILE A 367 14.81 -0.63 7.53
N ASN A 368 16.09 -0.27 7.50
CA ASN A 368 16.65 0.72 8.41
C ASN A 368 16.01 2.10 8.22
N ALA A 369 15.80 2.54 6.97
CA ALA A 369 15.13 3.80 6.68
C ALA A 369 13.67 3.83 7.17
N LEU A 370 12.92 2.73 6.99
CA LEU A 370 11.54 2.60 7.51
C LEU A 370 11.52 2.73 9.04
N SER A 371 12.46 2.09 9.71
CA SER A 371 12.57 2.16 11.18
C SER A 371 13.01 3.55 11.66
N GLU A 372 13.93 4.20 10.97
CA GLU A 372 14.33 5.57 11.24
C GLU A 372 13.15 6.54 11.13
N ILE A 373 12.30 6.38 10.10
CA ILE A 373 11.08 7.16 9.93
C ILE A 373 10.10 6.93 11.09
N GLN A 374 9.92 5.68 11.54
CA GLN A 374 9.07 5.36 12.69
C GLN A 374 9.60 6.02 13.96
N ILE A 375 10.91 5.95 14.20
CA ILE A 375 11.58 6.60 15.34
C ILE A 375 11.43 8.11 15.28
N ALA A 376 11.67 8.72 14.12
CA ALA A 376 11.53 10.17 13.91
C ALA A 376 10.07 10.66 14.05
N SER A 377 9.10 9.79 13.77
CA SER A 377 7.67 10.09 13.92
C SER A 377 7.19 9.98 15.38
N ALA A 378 7.95 9.29 16.23
CA ALA A 378 7.64 9.15 17.65
C ALA A 378 8.03 10.44 18.40
N GLN A 379 7.07 11.09 19.06
CA GLN A 379 7.25 12.45 19.58
C GLN A 379 8.24 12.56 20.75
N LYS A 380 8.13 11.72 21.79
CA LYS A 380 8.92 11.86 23.02
C LYS A 380 9.72 10.61 23.39
N ASN A 381 9.15 9.43 23.17
CA ASN A 381 9.74 8.17 23.56
C ASN A 381 10.05 7.34 22.32
N LEU A 382 11.16 6.61 22.34
CA LEU A 382 11.45 5.64 21.30
C LEU A 382 10.33 4.58 21.23
N PRO A 383 9.90 4.16 20.04
CA PRO A 383 9.02 3.02 19.90
C PRO A 383 9.73 1.74 20.31
N PHE A 384 8.98 0.69 20.66
CA PHE A 384 9.56 -0.63 20.86
C PHE A 384 9.87 -1.26 19.50
N ILE A 385 11.15 -1.49 19.24
CA ILE A 385 11.64 -2.10 18.00
C ILE A 385 12.57 -3.26 18.35
N ALA A 386 12.30 -4.43 17.80
CA ALA A 386 13.19 -5.57 17.87
C ALA A 386 13.65 -5.96 16.46
N TYR A 387 14.96 -5.96 16.24
CA TYR A 387 15.58 -6.49 15.04
C TYR A 387 16.19 -7.85 15.34
N ILE A 388 15.86 -8.84 14.54
CA ILE A 388 16.53 -10.13 14.56
C ILE A 388 17.08 -10.35 13.17
N ASP A 389 18.38 -10.20 13.01
CA ASP A 389 19.06 -10.24 11.73
C ASP A 389 20.20 -11.28 11.72
N LYS A 390 20.51 -11.76 10.53
CA LYS A 390 21.73 -12.53 10.28
C LYS A 390 22.73 -11.63 9.57
N GLY A 391 23.42 -10.79 10.33
CA GLY A 391 24.41 -9.82 9.84
C GLY A 391 24.41 -8.51 10.62
N PHE A 392 25.30 -7.61 10.22
CA PHE A 392 25.60 -6.37 10.96
C PHE A 392 24.70 -5.17 10.58
N SER A 393 23.69 -5.36 9.72
CA SER A 393 22.96 -4.23 9.15
C SER A 393 22.18 -3.41 10.19
N ALA A 394 21.63 -4.05 11.21
CA ALA A 394 20.89 -3.39 12.28
C ALA A 394 21.79 -2.72 13.34
N GLN A 395 23.03 -3.15 13.48
CA GLN A 395 23.97 -2.58 14.47
C GLN A 395 24.29 -1.10 14.17
N GLY A 396 24.44 -0.75 12.88
CA GLY A 396 24.67 0.63 12.47
C GLY A 396 23.51 1.56 12.82
N LEU A 397 22.27 1.09 12.71
CA LEU A 397 21.08 1.86 13.10
C LEU A 397 21.03 2.04 14.62
N VAL A 398 21.29 0.98 15.40
CA VAL A 398 21.34 1.07 16.87
C VAL A 398 22.40 2.08 17.30
N GLN A 399 23.59 2.05 16.69
CA GLN A 399 24.65 3.01 17.01
C GLN A 399 24.24 4.45 16.67
N LEU A 400 23.61 4.68 15.53
CA LEU A 400 23.10 5.99 15.14
C LEU A 400 22.07 6.52 16.16
N ILE A 401 21.17 5.66 16.62
CA ILE A 401 20.17 6.00 17.65
C ILE A 401 20.89 6.36 18.97
N ARG A 402 21.83 5.54 19.44
CA ARG A 402 22.60 5.79 20.66
C ARG A 402 23.35 7.12 20.61
N ASP A 403 23.98 7.42 19.48
CA ASP A 403 24.73 8.66 19.28
C ASP A 403 23.82 9.91 19.25
N SER A 404 22.55 9.71 18.90
CA SER A 404 21.53 10.76 18.88
C SER A 404 20.83 10.97 20.23
N LEU A 405 20.98 10.06 21.18
CA LEU A 405 20.35 10.11 22.50
C LEU A 405 21.25 10.80 23.54
N PRO A 406 20.65 11.49 24.54
CA PRO A 406 21.37 11.94 25.73
C PRO A 406 22.03 10.76 26.46
N GLU A 407 23.14 11.01 27.19
CA GLU A 407 23.92 9.97 27.88
C GLU A 407 23.05 9.05 28.76
N GLN A 408 22.10 9.65 29.50
CA GLN A 408 21.19 8.94 30.42
C GLN A 408 20.19 8.00 29.72
N ARG A 409 20.01 8.14 28.42
CA ARG A 409 19.04 7.39 27.61
C ARG A 409 19.70 6.43 26.62
N LYS A 410 21.01 6.31 26.60
CA LYS A 410 21.73 5.44 25.67
C LYS A 410 21.38 3.96 25.82
N ASP A 411 21.00 3.54 27.03
CA ASP A 411 20.59 2.16 27.31
C ASP A 411 19.23 1.80 26.74
N GLU A 412 18.48 2.79 26.22
CA GLU A 412 17.24 2.53 25.49
C GLU A 412 17.48 1.83 24.14
N ALA A 413 18.70 1.86 23.58
CA ALA A 413 19.05 1.20 22.33
C ALA A 413 20.27 0.28 22.52
N VAL A 414 20.08 -1.02 22.28
CA VAL A 414 21.09 -2.04 22.55
C VAL A 414 21.29 -2.94 21.32
N GLY A 415 22.54 -3.14 20.94
CA GLY A 415 22.95 -4.13 19.95
C GLY A 415 23.56 -5.36 20.63
N ILE A 416 23.05 -6.54 20.29
CA ILE A 416 23.47 -7.81 20.85
C ILE A 416 24.01 -8.68 19.73
N ILE A 417 25.21 -9.22 19.91
CA ILE A 417 25.73 -10.30 19.08
C ILE A 417 25.46 -11.60 19.82
N LEU A 418 24.55 -12.41 19.34
CA LEU A 418 24.20 -13.65 20.00
C LEU A 418 25.38 -14.64 19.91
N SER A 419 25.76 -15.20 21.03
CA SER A 419 26.85 -16.19 21.15
C SER A 419 26.32 -17.46 21.82
N ASN A 420 26.71 -18.61 21.30
CA ASN A 420 26.32 -19.90 21.86
C ASN A 420 27.39 -20.39 22.88
N ASP A 421 27.59 -19.61 23.92
CA ASP A 421 28.54 -19.92 24.98
C ASP A 421 27.92 -19.83 26.39
N PRO A 422 28.55 -20.44 27.41
CA PRO A 422 28.03 -20.45 28.79
C PRO A 422 28.02 -19.07 29.49
N ASP A 423 28.77 -18.11 28.96
CA ASP A 423 28.85 -16.79 29.60
C ASP A 423 27.65 -15.90 29.22
N HIS A 424 26.98 -16.23 28.12
CA HIS A 424 25.81 -15.52 27.61
C HIS A 424 24.53 -16.34 27.79
N THR A 425 24.39 -17.07 28.91
CA THR A 425 23.23 -17.94 29.12
C THR A 425 21.94 -17.16 29.28
N ARG A 426 20.87 -17.71 28.64
CA ARG A 426 19.47 -17.33 28.84
C ARG A 426 18.65 -18.60 29.02
N ASN A 427 18.06 -18.74 30.20
CA ASN A 427 17.30 -19.92 30.54
C ASN A 427 15.98 -19.94 29.75
N LEU A 428 15.71 -21.06 29.06
CA LEU A 428 14.47 -21.30 28.34
C LEU A 428 13.22 -21.24 29.25
N PHE A 429 13.40 -21.58 30.53
CA PHE A 429 12.31 -21.72 31.49
C PHE A 429 12.10 -20.45 32.36
N ASP A 430 12.69 -19.32 31.99
CA ASP A 430 12.40 -18.08 32.66
C ASP A 430 10.93 -17.71 32.44
N VAL A 431 10.29 -17.23 33.51
CA VAL A 431 8.91 -16.74 33.49
C VAL A 431 8.87 -15.31 34.02
N MET A 432 7.74 -14.65 33.84
CA MET A 432 7.53 -13.28 34.33
C MET A 432 7.94 -13.13 35.78
N TYR A 433 8.64 -12.04 36.09
CA TYR A 433 9.10 -11.73 37.42
C TYR A 433 7.98 -11.84 38.46
N GLY A 434 8.24 -12.55 39.53
CA GLY A 434 7.29 -12.86 40.61
C GLY A 434 6.44 -14.13 40.40
N ALA A 435 6.36 -14.64 39.17
CA ALA A 435 5.65 -15.89 38.90
C ALA A 435 6.45 -17.12 39.33
N ARG A 436 5.75 -18.23 39.65
CA ARG A 436 6.35 -19.56 39.91
C ARG A 436 6.00 -20.59 38.85
N LYS A 437 5.17 -20.22 37.88
CA LYS A 437 4.75 -21.04 36.73
C LYS A 437 4.50 -20.17 35.52
N PRO A 438 4.66 -20.70 34.30
CA PRO A 438 4.49 -19.95 33.07
C PRO A 438 3.02 -19.61 32.82
N VAL A 439 2.78 -18.47 32.18
CA VAL A 439 1.51 -18.19 31.51
C VAL A 439 1.44 -18.94 30.18
N THR A 440 0.23 -19.05 29.61
CA THR A 440 0.02 -19.84 28.37
C THR A 440 0.97 -19.47 27.22
N PRO A 441 1.25 -18.20 26.91
CA PRO A 441 2.20 -17.84 25.86
C PRO A 441 3.62 -18.33 26.15
N GLU A 442 4.12 -18.14 27.39
CA GLU A 442 5.43 -18.61 27.81
C GLU A 442 5.56 -20.13 27.72
N LYS A 443 4.56 -20.86 28.22
CA LYS A 443 4.51 -22.33 28.09
C LYS A 443 4.54 -22.76 26.64
N ASN A 444 3.75 -22.12 25.76
CA ASN A 444 3.72 -22.46 24.34
C ASN A 444 5.08 -22.21 23.67
N PHE A 445 5.78 -21.17 24.06
CA PHE A 445 7.14 -20.89 23.60
C PHE A 445 8.12 -21.98 24.04
N MET A 446 8.18 -22.32 25.33
CA MET A 446 9.00 -23.41 25.87
C MET A 446 8.76 -24.73 25.15
N VAL A 447 7.47 -25.11 24.99
CA VAL A 447 7.08 -26.32 24.27
C VAL A 447 7.56 -26.27 22.82
N SER A 448 7.48 -25.12 22.15
CA SER A 448 7.88 -25.00 20.75
C SER A 448 9.39 -25.18 20.57
N VAL A 449 10.20 -24.58 21.46
CA VAL A 449 11.67 -24.73 21.44
C VAL A 449 12.08 -26.17 21.75
N LEU A 450 11.50 -26.78 22.78
CA LEU A 450 11.80 -28.19 23.15
C LEU A 450 11.37 -29.16 22.04
N CYS A 451 10.23 -28.94 21.40
CA CYS A 451 9.82 -29.74 20.22
C CYS A 451 10.79 -29.56 19.04
N ALA A 452 11.35 -28.36 18.86
CA ALA A 452 12.34 -28.12 17.82
C ALA A 452 13.65 -28.87 18.08
N LEU A 453 14.06 -29.05 19.35
CA LEU A 453 15.19 -29.91 19.72
C LEU A 453 14.94 -31.39 19.39
N CYS A 454 13.67 -31.82 19.37
CA CYS A 454 13.26 -33.20 19.06
C CYS A 454 13.00 -33.44 17.55
N VAL A 455 13.40 -32.52 16.68
CA VAL A 455 13.33 -32.72 15.22
C VAL A 455 14.50 -33.63 14.78
N ASP A 456 14.19 -34.58 13.91
CA ASP A 456 15.24 -35.43 13.34
C ASP A 456 16.17 -34.61 12.43
N THR A 457 17.44 -34.54 12.81
CA THR A 457 18.45 -33.71 12.11
C THR A 457 18.80 -34.23 10.72
N GLY A 458 18.59 -35.53 10.45
CA GLY A 458 18.85 -36.13 9.15
C GLY A 458 17.75 -35.80 8.12
N THR A 459 16.50 -35.82 8.56
CA THR A 459 15.34 -35.59 7.69
C THR A 459 14.82 -34.16 7.78
N GLY A 460 15.08 -33.45 8.88
CA GLY A 460 14.50 -32.14 9.18
C GLY A 460 13.00 -32.21 9.52
N GLN A 461 12.46 -33.39 9.80
CA GLN A 461 11.05 -33.60 10.10
C GLN A 461 10.82 -33.86 11.59
N PRO A 462 9.71 -33.39 12.17
CA PRO A 462 9.33 -33.70 13.55
C PRO A 462 9.03 -35.21 13.69
N CYS A 463 9.53 -35.79 14.77
CA CYS A 463 9.18 -37.20 15.12
C CYS A 463 7.88 -37.21 15.91
N ASN A 464 6.92 -38.08 15.54
CA ASN A 464 5.63 -38.22 16.23
C ASN A 464 5.06 -36.88 16.74
N PRO A 465 4.75 -35.90 15.87
CA PRO A 465 4.57 -34.51 16.26
C PRO A 465 3.48 -34.30 17.32
N GLY A 466 2.42 -35.06 17.30
CA GLY A 466 1.32 -35.04 18.28
C GLY A 466 1.77 -35.50 19.66
N ASP A 467 2.33 -36.71 19.73
CA ASP A 467 2.77 -37.31 20.99
C ASP A 467 3.97 -36.56 21.59
N THR A 468 4.94 -36.19 20.77
CA THR A 468 6.09 -35.38 21.21
C THR A 468 5.64 -34.08 21.86
N ARG A 469 4.72 -33.33 21.22
CA ARG A 469 4.19 -32.10 21.79
C ARG A 469 3.45 -32.32 23.10
N GLN A 470 2.70 -33.41 23.23
CA GLN A 470 1.96 -33.75 24.44
C GLN A 470 2.91 -34.12 25.58
N ILE A 471 3.93 -34.96 25.30
CA ILE A 471 4.97 -35.33 26.25
C ILE A 471 5.71 -34.09 26.76
N ILE A 472 6.20 -33.24 25.83
CA ILE A 472 6.92 -32.02 26.16
C ILE A 472 6.04 -31.04 26.96
N SER A 473 4.76 -30.88 26.61
CA SER A 473 3.84 -30.03 27.37
C SER A 473 3.66 -30.54 28.82
N SER A 474 3.52 -31.87 28.98
CA SER A 474 3.43 -32.49 30.31
C SER A 474 4.72 -32.39 31.10
N LEU A 475 5.87 -32.48 30.41
CA LEU A 475 7.19 -32.30 31.01
C LEU A 475 7.40 -30.89 31.55
N VAL A 476 7.01 -29.86 30.80
CA VAL A 476 7.07 -28.46 31.26
C VAL A 476 6.20 -28.24 32.50
N ASP A 477 4.95 -28.75 32.48
CA ASP A 477 4.08 -28.66 33.67
C ASP A 477 4.66 -29.37 34.89
N LEU A 478 5.27 -30.53 34.69
CA LEU A 478 5.93 -31.29 35.75
C LEU A 478 7.14 -30.53 36.31
N ALA A 479 7.96 -29.95 35.45
CA ALA A 479 9.16 -29.20 35.87
C ALA A 479 8.78 -28.01 36.78
N PHE A 480 7.78 -27.23 36.40
CA PHE A 480 7.35 -26.11 37.23
C PHE A 480 6.62 -26.54 38.50
N ARG A 481 5.95 -27.68 38.49
CA ARG A 481 5.41 -28.27 39.75
C ARG A 481 6.53 -28.71 40.67
N GLU A 482 7.55 -29.37 40.12
CA GLU A 482 8.63 -29.90 40.90
C GLU A 482 9.47 -28.75 41.52
N TYR A 483 10.00 -27.86 40.70
CA TYR A 483 10.91 -26.80 41.15
C TYR A 483 10.18 -25.52 41.64
N GLY A 484 8.94 -25.34 41.31
CA GLY A 484 8.13 -24.20 41.78
C GLY A 484 7.37 -24.46 43.08
N GLU A 485 6.93 -25.71 43.30
CA GLU A 485 6.02 -26.06 44.41
C GLU A 485 6.60 -27.15 45.34
N ASN A 486 7.01 -28.34 44.79
CA ASN A 486 7.36 -29.49 45.62
C ASN A 486 8.77 -29.40 46.23
N ASN A 487 9.76 -29.09 45.40
CA ASN A 487 11.19 -29.04 45.77
C ASN A 487 11.85 -27.77 45.23
N PRO A 488 11.50 -26.58 45.74
CA PRO A 488 12.11 -25.32 45.31
C PRO A 488 13.62 -25.35 45.52
N ARG A 489 14.37 -24.72 44.61
CA ARG A 489 15.82 -24.63 44.73
C ARG A 489 16.24 -23.85 45.95
N LEU A 490 17.14 -24.47 46.75
CA LEU A 490 17.71 -23.83 47.90
C LEU A 490 18.71 -22.77 47.49
N TYR A 491 18.72 -21.66 48.20
CA TYR A 491 19.75 -20.64 48.10
C TYR A 491 21.10 -21.19 48.56
N ARG A 492 22.14 -20.82 47.85
CA ARG A 492 23.53 -21.12 48.23
C ARG A 492 24.37 -19.87 48.00
N ALA A 493 24.98 -19.36 49.08
CA ALA A 493 25.89 -18.24 49.00
C ALA A 493 27.07 -18.53 48.05
N GLY A 494 27.54 -17.54 47.34
CA GLY A 494 28.54 -17.65 46.29
C GLY A 494 28.03 -18.07 44.91
N THR A 495 26.74 -18.40 44.76
CA THR A 495 26.15 -18.74 43.44
C THR A 495 25.90 -17.50 42.58
N GLU A 496 25.41 -16.42 43.18
CA GLU A 496 25.13 -15.14 42.50
C GLU A 496 25.65 -13.98 43.35
N PRO A 497 26.89 -13.50 43.11
CA PRO A 497 27.55 -12.52 43.97
C PRO A 497 26.79 -11.21 44.13
N LEU A 498 26.00 -10.79 43.10
CA LEU A 498 25.19 -9.57 43.19
C LEU A 498 24.00 -9.72 44.15
N VAL A 499 23.47 -10.93 44.28
CA VAL A 499 22.42 -11.23 45.24
C VAL A 499 23.01 -11.26 46.65
N ASP A 500 24.18 -11.89 46.83
CA ASP A 500 24.85 -11.97 48.13
C ASP A 500 25.19 -10.57 48.65
N LEU A 501 25.77 -9.71 47.82
CA LEU A 501 26.06 -8.32 48.15
C LEU A 501 24.76 -7.55 48.52
N ALA A 502 23.70 -7.72 47.78
CA ALA A 502 22.41 -7.05 48.06
C ALA A 502 21.79 -7.51 49.39
N LEU A 503 21.96 -8.77 49.77
CA LEU A 503 21.53 -9.29 51.07
C LEU A 503 22.30 -8.67 52.23
N GLU A 504 23.62 -8.46 52.07
CA GLU A 504 24.47 -7.78 53.05
C GLU A 504 24.10 -6.29 53.16
N GLU A 505 24.02 -5.58 52.03
CA GLU A 505 23.72 -4.13 52.00
C GLU A 505 22.35 -3.80 52.57
N SER A 506 21.37 -4.70 52.39
CA SER A 506 20.01 -4.53 52.93
C SER A 506 19.86 -4.96 54.39
N GLY A 507 20.92 -5.50 55.01
CA GLY A 507 20.87 -6.03 56.39
C GLY A 507 19.99 -7.28 56.53
N ILE A 508 19.61 -7.94 55.46
CA ILE A 508 18.81 -9.17 55.46
C ILE A 508 19.67 -10.34 55.99
N ALA A 509 20.95 -10.32 55.67
CA ALA A 509 21.88 -11.36 56.09
C ALA A 509 21.90 -11.59 57.60
N GLU A 510 21.70 -10.54 58.39
CA GLU A 510 21.72 -10.58 59.86
C GLU A 510 20.36 -10.90 60.48
N GLN A 511 19.26 -10.98 59.69
CA GLN A 511 17.90 -11.15 60.21
C GLN A 511 17.55 -12.61 60.52
N HIS A 512 18.32 -13.57 60.00
CA HIS A 512 18.02 -14.99 60.11
C HIS A 512 19.22 -15.81 60.61
N ASP A 513 18.91 -16.91 61.29
CA ASP A 513 19.97 -17.83 61.78
C ASP A 513 20.47 -18.80 60.70
N ALA A 514 21.55 -19.50 61.00
CA ALA A 514 22.17 -20.46 60.06
C ALA A 514 21.20 -21.60 59.66
N GLY A 515 20.27 -21.97 60.54
CA GLY A 515 19.27 -23.00 60.26
C GLY A 515 18.31 -22.57 59.14
N TRP A 516 17.85 -21.32 59.21
CA TRP A 516 17.00 -20.74 58.20
C TRP A 516 17.73 -20.63 56.86
N TRP A 517 18.96 -20.13 56.82
CA TRP A 517 19.76 -19.99 55.59
C TRP A 517 20.00 -21.32 54.88
N ASN A 518 20.14 -22.43 55.63
CA ASN A 518 20.28 -23.76 55.03
C ASN A 518 19.00 -24.29 54.35
N ALA A 519 17.86 -23.76 54.74
CA ALA A 519 16.53 -24.14 54.20
C ALA A 519 15.95 -23.10 53.24
N ALA A 520 16.50 -21.90 53.20
CA ALA A 520 16.01 -20.79 52.39
C ALA A 520 16.02 -21.14 50.90
N THR A 521 14.98 -20.77 50.22
CA THR A 521 14.81 -20.98 48.78
C THR A 521 15.11 -19.70 47.99
N TRP A 522 15.51 -19.83 46.73
CA TRP A 522 15.70 -18.67 45.84
C TRP A 522 14.44 -17.83 45.69
N PHE A 523 13.25 -18.40 45.84
CA PHE A 523 12.00 -17.64 45.85
C PHE A 523 11.86 -16.76 47.08
N GLU A 524 12.25 -17.25 48.26
CA GLU A 524 12.23 -16.45 49.49
C GLU A 524 13.25 -15.33 49.43
N ILE A 525 14.47 -15.59 48.93
CA ILE A 525 15.48 -14.56 48.71
C ILE A 525 14.97 -13.47 47.74
N ARG A 526 14.36 -13.88 46.64
CA ARG A 526 13.72 -12.94 45.72
C ARG A 526 12.70 -12.05 46.43
N ASP A 527 11.78 -12.64 47.18
CA ASP A 527 10.69 -11.93 47.84
C ASP A 527 11.23 -10.95 48.91
N MET A 528 12.26 -11.34 49.65
CA MET A 528 12.92 -10.48 50.66
C MET A 528 13.62 -9.28 50.01
N LEU A 529 14.38 -9.50 48.94
CA LEU A 529 15.05 -8.43 48.19
C LEU A 529 14.07 -7.51 47.52
N HIS A 530 12.92 -8.05 47.04
CA HIS A 530 11.85 -7.24 46.49
C HIS A 530 11.25 -6.30 47.55
N ILE A 531 10.98 -6.81 48.75
CA ILE A 531 10.46 -6.01 49.87
C ILE A 531 11.47 -4.94 50.30
N ALA A 532 12.76 -5.26 50.25
CA ALA A 532 13.85 -4.30 50.51
C ALA A 532 14.04 -3.25 49.40
N GLY A 533 13.33 -3.36 48.28
CA GLY A 533 13.40 -2.43 47.15
C GLY A 533 14.56 -2.68 46.18
N ASN A 534 15.34 -3.74 46.36
CA ASN A 534 16.43 -4.09 45.45
C ASN A 534 15.91 -5.01 44.31
N ILE A 535 15.17 -4.41 43.37
CA ILE A 535 14.55 -5.14 42.26
C ILE A 535 15.56 -5.85 41.35
N PRO A 536 16.73 -5.26 40.98
CA PRO A 536 17.69 -5.97 40.13
C PRO A 536 18.22 -7.26 40.76
N ALA A 537 18.58 -7.25 42.08
CA ALA A 537 19.03 -8.44 42.78
C ALA A 537 17.89 -9.46 42.97
N ALA A 538 16.69 -8.99 43.29
CA ALA A 538 15.50 -9.84 43.38
C ALA A 538 15.19 -10.55 42.04
N GLN A 539 15.39 -9.88 40.93
CA GLN A 539 15.19 -10.47 39.57
C GLN A 539 16.27 -11.55 39.30
N ARG A 540 17.51 -11.34 39.69
CA ARG A 540 18.53 -12.37 39.58
C ARG A 540 18.26 -13.58 40.47
N ALA A 541 17.78 -13.38 41.69
CA ALA A 541 17.34 -14.46 42.56
C ALA A 541 16.15 -15.24 41.91
N HIS A 542 15.24 -14.55 41.25
CA HIS A 542 14.16 -15.18 40.51
C HIS A 542 14.67 -16.14 39.42
N TYR A 543 15.64 -15.74 38.62
CA TYR A 543 16.21 -16.60 37.58
C TYR A 543 16.94 -17.83 38.14
N GLN A 544 17.53 -17.74 39.33
CA GLN A 544 18.15 -18.89 39.99
C GLN A 544 17.10 -19.92 40.46
N ALA A 545 15.87 -19.51 40.67
CA ALA A 545 14.78 -20.39 41.12
C ALA A 545 14.15 -21.24 39.98
N MET A 546 14.42 -20.89 38.70
CA MET A 546 13.73 -21.50 37.54
C MET A 546 14.31 -22.89 37.20
N PRO A 547 13.49 -23.83 36.62
CA PRO A 547 13.98 -25.09 36.07
C PRO A 547 15.07 -24.89 35.04
N LEU A 548 15.92 -25.90 34.81
CA LEU A 548 16.98 -25.88 33.79
C LEU A 548 16.80 -27.01 32.78
N LEU A 549 17.31 -26.81 31.58
CA LEU A 549 17.22 -27.80 30.49
C LEU A 549 17.86 -29.13 30.88
N ALA A 550 18.97 -29.10 31.62
CA ALA A 550 19.67 -30.30 32.12
C ALA A 550 18.80 -31.21 33.00
N GLU A 551 17.77 -30.67 33.63
CA GLU A 551 16.91 -31.42 34.55
C GLU A 551 15.75 -32.12 33.85
N MET A 552 15.45 -31.73 32.61
CA MET A 552 14.28 -32.23 31.86
C MET A 552 14.40 -33.73 31.56
N SER A 553 15.58 -34.22 31.25
CA SER A 553 15.82 -35.65 30.96
C SER A 553 15.54 -36.56 32.17
N ALA A 554 15.82 -36.12 33.37
CA ALA A 554 15.55 -36.85 34.61
C ALA A 554 14.03 -36.91 34.89
N LEU A 555 13.31 -35.81 34.65
CA LEU A 555 11.84 -35.73 34.86
C LEU A 555 11.04 -36.64 33.91
N LEU A 556 11.54 -36.98 32.72
CA LEU A 556 10.92 -37.93 31.81
C LEU A 556 10.79 -39.34 32.42
N GLY A 557 11.63 -39.71 33.39
CA GLY A 557 11.53 -40.99 34.08
C GLY A 557 10.45 -41.03 35.18
N GLN A 558 9.82 -39.93 35.53
CA GLN A 558 8.78 -39.89 36.55
C GLN A 558 7.53 -40.68 36.17
N PRO A 559 6.87 -41.34 37.16
CA PRO A 559 5.66 -42.16 36.88
C PRO A 559 4.57 -41.42 36.13
N SER A 560 4.36 -40.13 36.41
CA SER A 560 3.36 -39.28 35.75
C SER A 560 3.52 -39.15 34.22
N ILE A 561 4.72 -39.34 33.69
CA ILE A 561 5.02 -39.33 32.25
C ILE A 561 5.22 -40.75 31.75
N ARG A 562 6.04 -41.54 32.44
CA ARG A 562 6.40 -42.89 32.03
C ARG A 562 5.19 -43.83 31.93
N ASP A 563 4.24 -43.74 32.87
CA ASP A 563 3.10 -44.67 32.91
C ASP A 563 2.07 -44.34 31.80
N VAL A 564 2.06 -43.12 31.29
CA VAL A 564 1.18 -42.67 30.21
C VAL A 564 1.81 -42.89 28.84
N PHE A 565 3.10 -42.56 28.66
CA PHE A 565 3.76 -42.50 27.36
C PHE A 565 4.87 -43.58 27.18
N GLY A 566 5.14 -44.39 28.18
CA GLY A 566 6.27 -45.33 28.18
C GLY A 566 6.22 -46.44 27.12
N THR A 567 5.06 -46.69 26.52
CA THR A 567 4.87 -47.68 25.44
C THR A 567 4.83 -47.10 24.04
N VAL A 568 4.83 -45.75 23.91
CA VAL A 568 4.80 -45.06 22.62
C VAL A 568 6.13 -45.27 21.89
N GLN A 569 6.07 -45.78 20.67
CA GLN A 569 7.25 -45.96 19.81
C GLN A 569 7.41 -44.76 18.87
N ARG A 570 8.66 -44.50 18.51
CA ARG A 570 9.02 -43.53 17.48
C ARG A 570 8.53 -44.02 16.11
N ASP A 571 8.04 -43.10 15.28
CA ASP A 571 7.63 -43.40 13.90
C ASP A 571 8.77 -44.12 13.13
N ASN A 572 8.43 -45.22 12.48
CA ASN A 572 9.35 -46.04 11.68
C ASN A 572 10.59 -46.57 12.44
N SER A 573 10.48 -46.82 13.75
CA SER A 573 11.56 -47.31 14.60
C SER A 573 11.01 -48.15 15.76
N GLU A 574 11.80 -49.11 16.25
CA GLU A 574 11.50 -49.87 17.48
C GLU A 574 11.88 -49.11 18.76
N GLU A 575 12.51 -47.95 18.61
CA GLU A 575 12.93 -47.11 19.73
C GLU A 575 11.70 -46.50 20.43
N ARG A 576 11.72 -46.44 21.76
CA ARG A 576 10.70 -45.73 22.54
C ARG A 576 10.81 -44.23 22.34
N LEU A 577 9.69 -43.55 22.14
CA LEU A 577 9.66 -42.10 21.93
C LEU A 577 10.25 -41.35 23.11
N LEU A 578 10.03 -41.79 24.36
CA LEU A 578 10.62 -41.18 25.56
C LEU A 578 12.17 -41.25 25.57
N ASP A 579 12.74 -42.36 25.10
CA ASP A 579 14.21 -42.53 25.05
C ASP A 579 14.82 -41.62 23.96
N TYR A 580 14.12 -41.47 22.86
CA TYR A 580 14.48 -40.54 21.81
C TYR A 580 14.45 -39.08 22.32
N ILE A 581 13.35 -38.65 22.96
CA ILE A 581 13.18 -37.31 23.50
C ILE A 581 14.28 -37.05 24.55
N ARG A 582 14.57 -38.00 25.43
CA ARG A 582 15.65 -37.89 26.43
C ARG A 582 16.97 -37.56 25.75
N ARG A 583 17.39 -38.34 24.77
CA ARG A 583 18.63 -38.10 24.02
C ARG A 583 18.63 -36.75 23.32
N ALA A 584 17.51 -36.36 22.73
CA ALA A 584 17.39 -35.08 22.04
C ALA A 584 17.54 -33.87 23.01
N LEU A 585 17.00 -33.98 24.22
CA LEU A 585 17.14 -32.94 25.25
C LEU A 585 18.57 -32.90 25.82
N ASP A 586 19.19 -34.06 26.07
CA ASP A 586 20.59 -34.15 26.54
C ASP A 586 21.54 -33.59 25.47
N GLN A 587 21.31 -33.89 24.20
CA GLN A 587 22.08 -33.34 23.11
C GLN A 587 21.81 -31.82 22.96
N GLY A 588 20.56 -31.37 23.09
CA GLY A 588 20.21 -29.96 23.11
C GLY A 588 20.94 -29.17 24.22
N HIS A 589 21.06 -29.77 25.41
CA HIS A 589 21.84 -29.21 26.49
C HIS A 589 23.33 -29.05 26.12
N SER A 590 23.92 -30.01 25.41
CA SER A 590 25.32 -29.94 24.97
C SER A 590 25.52 -29.00 23.78
N ASP A 591 24.63 -29.04 22.81
CA ASP A 591 24.76 -28.28 21.55
C ASP A 591 24.43 -26.79 21.71
N TYR A 592 23.64 -26.45 22.75
CA TYR A 592 23.22 -25.10 23.05
C TYR A 592 23.57 -24.65 24.47
N PRO A 593 24.86 -24.44 24.80
CA PRO A 593 25.31 -23.97 26.11
C PRO A 593 24.61 -22.71 26.57
N MET A 594 24.25 -21.84 25.63
CA MET A 594 23.51 -20.60 25.93
C MET A 594 22.13 -20.82 26.56
N MET A 595 21.50 -22.01 26.42
CA MET A 595 20.21 -22.36 27.06
C MET A 595 20.39 -23.23 28.32
N SER A 596 21.63 -23.60 28.66
CA SER A 596 21.90 -24.69 29.60
C SER A 596 22.13 -24.24 31.03
N GLY A 597 22.08 -22.95 31.30
CA GLY A 597 22.26 -22.35 32.62
C GLY A 597 21.25 -21.29 32.98
N CYS A 598 21.36 -20.77 34.21
CA CYS A 598 20.57 -19.63 34.65
C CYS A 598 20.89 -18.40 33.81
N THR A 599 19.92 -17.51 33.63
CA THR A 599 20.05 -16.29 32.80
C THR A 599 21.09 -15.34 33.44
N ARG A 600 22.12 -15.05 32.66
CA ARG A 600 23.17 -14.08 33.01
C ARG A 600 23.00 -12.75 32.30
N PHE A 601 22.44 -12.77 31.09
CA PHE A 601 22.23 -11.58 30.30
C PHE A 601 20.83 -10.99 30.54
N MET A 602 20.78 -9.69 30.87
CA MET A 602 19.52 -8.96 31.08
C MET A 602 19.54 -7.67 30.28
N LEU A 603 18.40 -7.36 29.65
CA LEU A 603 18.16 -6.05 29.08
C LEU A 603 17.76 -5.07 30.20
N SER A 604 18.14 -3.80 30.05
CA SER A 604 17.61 -2.74 30.90
C SER A 604 16.08 -2.66 30.76
N PRO A 605 15.32 -2.40 31.82
CA PRO A 605 13.89 -2.14 31.73
C PRO A 605 13.53 -0.97 30.81
N ASP A 606 14.48 -0.05 30.61
CA ASP A 606 14.31 1.13 29.76
C ASP A 606 14.62 0.86 28.28
N THR A 607 15.08 -0.36 27.94
CA THR A 607 15.43 -0.72 26.57
C THR A 607 14.19 -0.67 25.67
N ARG A 608 14.29 0.07 24.57
CA ARG A 608 13.24 0.28 23.57
C ARG A 608 13.60 -0.28 22.20
N VAL A 609 14.87 -0.17 21.82
CA VAL A 609 15.36 -0.65 20.53
C VAL A 609 16.41 -1.72 20.77
N VAL A 610 16.15 -2.92 20.26
CA VAL A 610 17.08 -4.05 20.37
C VAL A 610 17.42 -4.58 19.00
N ALA A 611 18.70 -4.75 18.69
CA ALA A 611 19.14 -5.46 17.50
C ALA A 611 19.92 -6.72 17.92
N VAL A 612 19.42 -7.89 17.53
CA VAL A 612 20.05 -9.19 17.78
C VAL A 612 20.67 -9.70 16.49
N ASP A 613 21.99 -9.81 16.47
CA ASP A 613 22.74 -10.40 15.36
C ASP A 613 22.96 -11.89 15.58
N LEU A 614 22.46 -12.70 14.66
CA LEU A 614 22.55 -14.16 14.67
C LEU A 614 23.74 -14.71 13.85
N ASN A 615 24.60 -13.87 13.33
CA ASN A 615 25.66 -14.30 12.39
C ASN A 615 26.56 -15.39 12.97
N ASN A 616 26.92 -15.31 14.26
CA ASN A 616 27.80 -16.26 14.91
C ASN A 616 27.14 -17.59 15.28
N VAL A 617 25.82 -17.63 15.34
CA VAL A 617 25.05 -18.80 15.82
C VAL A 617 24.20 -19.46 14.74
N ALA A 618 23.91 -18.75 13.65
CA ALA A 618 23.13 -19.31 12.54
C ALA A 618 23.90 -20.40 11.81
N GLY A 619 23.22 -21.50 11.53
CA GLY A 619 23.77 -22.64 10.80
C GLY A 619 23.87 -22.39 9.28
N ASP A 620 24.40 -23.39 8.59
CA ASP A 620 24.52 -23.46 7.14
C ASP A 620 23.15 -23.79 6.45
N LYS A 621 23.20 -24.08 5.15
CA LYS A 621 21.99 -24.38 4.36
C LYS A 621 21.52 -25.84 4.47
N THR A 622 22.22 -26.71 5.23
CA THR A 622 21.78 -28.09 5.48
C THR A 622 20.49 -28.12 6.32
N PRO A 623 19.75 -29.25 6.34
CA PRO A 623 18.58 -29.39 7.21
C PRO A 623 18.89 -29.11 8.68
N ALA A 624 20.00 -29.64 9.20
CA ALA A 624 20.46 -29.38 10.56
C ALA A 624 20.83 -27.92 10.80
N GLY A 625 21.52 -27.27 9.84
CA GLY A 625 21.87 -25.85 9.93
C GLY A 625 20.64 -24.93 9.88
N ARG A 626 19.63 -25.29 9.10
CA ARG A 626 18.35 -24.54 9.07
C ARG A 626 17.60 -24.70 10.39
N LEU A 627 17.56 -25.90 10.95
CA LEU A 627 16.96 -26.17 12.26
C LEU A 627 17.65 -25.34 13.35
N ARG A 628 18.99 -25.36 13.38
CA ARG A 628 19.79 -24.54 14.31
C ARG A 628 19.46 -23.06 14.15
N THR A 629 19.40 -22.55 12.93
CA THR A 629 19.02 -21.16 12.67
C THR A 629 17.61 -20.86 13.18
N GLY A 630 16.65 -21.77 12.96
CA GLY A 630 15.27 -21.64 13.45
C GLY A 630 15.19 -21.58 14.99
N ILE A 631 15.95 -22.43 15.69
CA ILE A 631 16.05 -22.43 17.16
C ILE A 631 16.62 -21.09 17.64
N MET A 632 17.68 -20.57 16.99
CA MET A 632 18.28 -19.29 17.34
C MET A 632 17.33 -18.11 17.12
N TYR A 633 16.54 -18.12 16.06
CA TYR A 633 15.47 -17.12 15.85
C TYR A 633 14.40 -17.19 16.94
N LEU A 634 14.00 -18.40 17.36
CA LEU A 634 13.05 -18.57 18.46
C LEU A 634 13.59 -18.04 19.79
N LEU A 635 14.89 -18.21 20.04
CA LEU A 635 15.54 -17.75 21.29
C LEU A 635 15.80 -16.23 21.29
N ALA A 636 15.97 -15.62 20.12
CA ALA A 636 16.18 -14.18 19.99
C ALA A 636 14.89 -13.37 20.12
N GLY A 637 13.74 -13.94 19.73
CA GLY A 637 12.41 -13.32 19.81
C GLY A 637 11.70 -13.61 21.10
#